data_6c3227b7f5c4ee119c23691cc2620733
#
_entry.id   6c3227b7f5c4ee119c23691cc2620733
#
_cell.length_a   1.000
_cell.length_b   1.000
_cell.length_c   1.000
_cell.angle_alpha   90.00
_cell.angle_beta   90.00
_cell.angle_gamma   90.00
#
_symmetry.space_group_name_H-M   'P 1'
#
loop_
_entity.id
_entity.type
_entity.pdbx_description
1 polymer ?
#
loop_
_entity_poly.entity_id
_entity_poly.type
_entity_poly.pdbx_seq_one_letter_code
_entity_poly.pdbx_strand_id
1 'polypeptide(L)'
;RPHRDTWYAHPASLIVGWVALNDLPAEETFVFFKERFDQEVPNDSELFAYEAWGAAGLEKRLGWQKRETGLSHYPGFTGPLDPAVTGAEEGFAVARGGTLWFAGAHFHRTLPRDTGRTRFSLDFRVVNLNDHAANRGAPMVDARCSGSALVDYVALP
;
A
#
# COMPACT_ATOMS: atom_id res chain seq x y z
N ARG A 1 -0.22 5.51 -8.62
CA ARG A 1 0.94 6.31 -8.20
C ARG A 1 1.67 5.63 -7.04
N PRO A 2 2.95 5.97 -6.76
CA PRO A 2 3.67 5.42 -5.61
C PRO A 2 2.97 5.76 -4.30
N HIS A 3 3.06 4.85 -3.31
CA HIS A 3 2.43 5.02 -1.99
C HIS A 3 3.06 4.09 -0.95
N ARG A 4 2.71 4.31 0.31
CA ARG A 4 2.87 3.37 1.43
C ARG A 4 1.48 2.98 1.90
N ASP A 5 1.28 1.73 2.28
CA ASP A 5 -0.01 1.30 2.86
C ASP A 5 -0.30 2.00 4.20
N THR A 6 0.74 2.38 4.93
CA THR A 6 0.61 3.15 6.17
C THR A 6 -0.04 4.52 5.98
N TRP A 7 -0.07 5.08 4.77
CA TRP A 7 -0.77 6.33 4.47
C TRP A 7 -2.31 6.19 4.46
N TYR A 8 -2.80 4.94 4.49
CA TYR A 8 -4.23 4.62 4.59
C TYR A 8 -4.66 4.26 6.02
N ALA A 9 -4.01 4.86 7.02
CA ALA A 9 -4.26 4.67 8.46
C ALA A 9 -4.03 3.23 8.97
N HIS A 10 -3.21 2.46 8.27
CA HIS A 10 -2.76 1.18 8.77
C HIS A 10 -1.61 1.35 9.79
N PRO A 11 -1.53 0.48 10.81
CA PRO A 11 -0.52 0.58 11.85
C PRO A 11 0.88 0.21 11.37
N ALA A 12 1.91 0.61 12.12
CA ALA A 12 3.32 0.27 11.86
C ALA A 12 3.58 -1.24 11.79
N SER A 13 2.79 -2.03 12.52
CA SER A 13 2.88 -3.50 12.55
C SER A 13 2.17 -4.21 11.40
N LEU A 14 1.69 -3.46 10.40
CA LEU A 14 1.09 -4.02 9.19
C LEU A 14 2.11 -4.82 8.39
N ILE A 15 1.76 -6.04 8.06
CA ILE A 15 2.41 -6.87 7.04
C ILE A 15 1.43 -7.12 5.90
N VAL A 16 1.85 -6.85 4.70
CA VAL A 16 1.10 -7.14 3.47
C VAL A 16 1.56 -8.50 2.94
N GLY A 17 0.61 -9.37 2.65
CA GLY A 17 0.82 -10.62 1.93
C GLY A 17 0.26 -10.49 0.52
N TRP A 18 1.08 -10.77 -0.48
CA TRP A 18 0.71 -10.72 -1.88
C TRP A 18 1.04 -12.02 -2.58
N VAL A 19 0.07 -12.62 -3.29
CA VAL A 19 0.20 -13.92 -3.95
C VAL A 19 -0.09 -13.77 -5.43
N ALA A 20 0.84 -14.22 -6.28
CA ALA A 20 0.65 -14.26 -7.72
C ALA A 20 -0.27 -15.44 -8.12
N LEU A 21 -1.31 -15.20 -8.88
CA LEU A 21 -2.20 -16.25 -9.41
C LEU A 21 -1.83 -16.69 -10.83
N ASN A 22 -0.86 -16.03 -11.45
CA ASN A 22 -0.23 -16.42 -12.71
C ASN A 22 1.25 -16.06 -12.70
N ASP A 23 2.04 -16.63 -13.60
CA ASP A 23 3.45 -16.27 -13.76
C ASP A 23 3.58 -14.83 -14.21
N LEU A 24 4.42 -14.06 -13.53
CA LEU A 24 4.60 -12.63 -13.77
C LEU A 24 6.08 -12.30 -13.89
N PRO A 25 6.52 -11.76 -15.03
CA PRO A 25 7.85 -11.17 -15.17
C PRO A 25 7.92 -9.85 -14.36
N ALA A 26 9.12 -9.34 -14.13
CA ALA A 26 9.34 -8.18 -13.26
C ALA A 26 8.58 -6.93 -13.72
N GLU A 27 8.49 -6.71 -15.02
CA GLU A 27 7.77 -5.60 -15.64
C GLU A 27 6.24 -5.70 -15.48
N GLU A 28 5.74 -6.86 -15.05
CA GLU A 28 4.32 -7.10 -14.80
C GLU A 28 3.93 -7.11 -13.31
N THR A 29 4.81 -6.83 -12.41
CA THR A 29 4.52 -6.78 -10.96
C THR A 29 4.39 -5.34 -10.46
N PHE A 30 4.99 -5.04 -9.36
CA PHE A 30 5.19 -3.71 -8.80
C PHE A 30 6.65 -3.55 -8.39
N VAL A 31 7.06 -2.33 -8.12
CA VAL A 31 8.44 -2.01 -7.72
C VAL A 31 8.47 -1.41 -6.33
N PHE A 32 9.56 -1.67 -5.63
CA PHE A 32 9.91 -1.03 -4.38
C PHE A 32 10.98 0.04 -4.60
N PHE A 33 10.98 1.04 -3.73
CA PHE A 33 11.99 2.08 -3.62
C PHE A 33 12.72 1.89 -2.28
N LYS A 34 13.68 0.99 -2.23
CA LYS A 34 14.30 0.52 -0.98
C LYS A 34 14.99 1.63 -0.20
N GLU A 35 15.65 2.56 -0.88
CA GLU A 35 16.35 3.67 -0.24
C GLU A 35 15.40 4.62 0.50
N ARG A 36 14.08 4.46 0.31
CA ARG A 36 13.06 5.31 0.96
C ARG A 36 12.29 4.59 2.06
N PHE A 37 12.74 3.43 2.51
CA PHE A 37 12.02 2.68 3.54
C PHE A 37 11.87 3.48 4.86
N ASP A 38 12.92 4.13 5.30
CA ASP A 38 13.02 4.91 6.53
C ASP A 38 13.23 6.41 6.31
N GLN A 39 12.94 6.90 5.09
CA GLN A 39 13.09 8.30 4.71
C GLN A 39 11.75 8.87 4.26
N GLU A 40 11.46 10.11 4.67
CA GLU A 40 10.27 10.81 4.22
C GLU A 40 10.29 11.05 2.70
N VAL A 41 9.11 10.93 2.10
CA VAL A 41 8.86 11.35 0.71
C VAL A 41 7.63 12.26 0.66
N PRO A 42 7.58 13.22 -0.29
CA PRO A 42 6.42 14.08 -0.46
C PRO A 42 5.14 13.27 -0.70
N ASN A 43 4.12 13.47 0.12
CA ASN A 43 2.83 12.79 0.01
C ASN A 43 1.70 13.68 0.52
N ASP A 44 0.48 13.27 0.27
CA ASP A 44 -0.74 13.98 0.65
C ASP A 44 -1.62 13.19 1.63
N SER A 45 -1.00 12.33 2.48
CA SER A 45 -1.72 11.50 3.43
C SER A 45 -2.46 12.28 4.52
N GLU A 46 -2.08 13.51 4.81
CA GLU A 46 -2.82 14.39 5.72
C GLU A 46 -4.25 14.70 5.27
N LEU A 47 -4.54 14.49 3.99
CA LEU A 47 -5.89 14.65 3.44
C LEU A 47 -6.76 13.40 3.60
N PHE A 48 -6.22 12.31 4.14
CA PHE A 48 -6.94 11.05 4.33
C PHE A 48 -7.39 10.89 5.78
N ALA A 49 -8.71 10.70 5.96
CA ALA A 49 -9.33 10.37 7.23
C ALA A 49 -10.12 9.07 7.09
N TYR A 50 -9.71 8.01 7.81
CA TYR A 50 -10.26 6.66 7.64
C TYR A 50 -11.77 6.62 7.90
N GLU A 51 -12.22 7.26 8.99
CA GLU A 51 -13.64 7.29 9.38
C GLU A 51 -14.51 8.01 8.34
N ALA A 52 -14.02 9.12 7.78
CA ALA A 52 -14.73 9.84 6.73
C ALA A 52 -14.81 9.01 5.44
N TRP A 53 -13.74 8.27 5.11
CA TRP A 53 -13.70 7.36 3.98
C TRP A 53 -14.69 6.20 4.17
N GLY A 54 -14.72 5.56 5.34
CA GLY A 54 -15.67 4.50 5.69
C GLY A 54 -17.12 5.00 5.70
N ALA A 55 -17.40 6.16 6.32
CA ALA A 55 -18.73 6.75 6.36
C ALA A 55 -19.28 7.09 4.97
N ALA A 56 -18.41 7.38 3.99
CA ALA A 56 -18.80 7.57 2.61
C ALA A 56 -19.19 6.25 1.89
N GLY A 57 -19.08 5.09 2.57
CA GLY A 57 -19.41 3.77 2.03
C GLY A 57 -18.46 3.32 0.93
N LEU A 58 -17.25 3.83 0.92
CA LEU A 58 -16.28 3.55 -0.14
C LEU A 58 -15.64 2.17 0.00
N GLU A 59 -15.55 1.65 1.21
CA GLU A 59 -15.09 0.30 1.53
C GLU A 59 -15.96 -0.80 0.90
N LYS A 60 -17.24 -0.51 0.64
CA LYS A 60 -18.19 -1.44 0.03
C LYS A 60 -18.15 -1.46 -1.50
N ARG A 61 -17.31 -0.63 -2.09
CA ARG A 61 -17.20 -0.51 -3.55
C ARG A 61 -16.08 -1.36 -4.08
N LEU A 62 -16.39 -2.28 -4.97
CA LEU A 62 -15.40 -3.08 -5.68
C LEU A 62 -14.58 -2.19 -6.63
N GLY A 63 -13.27 -2.13 -6.38
CA GLY A 63 -12.30 -1.49 -7.27
C GLY A 63 -12.25 0.04 -7.19
N TRP A 64 -11.24 0.59 -7.81
CA TRP A 64 -10.86 2.00 -7.86
C TRP A 64 -11.80 2.90 -8.68
N GLN A 65 -12.91 2.38 -9.14
CA GLN A 65 -13.70 2.94 -10.22
C GLN A 65 -14.59 4.12 -9.86
N LYS A 66 -14.56 4.64 -8.62
CA LYS A 66 -15.46 5.73 -8.24
C LYS A 66 -14.75 6.88 -7.55
N ARG A 67 -13.94 7.58 -8.32
CA ARG A 67 -13.29 8.84 -7.92
C ARG A 67 -14.19 10.06 -8.08
N GLU A 68 -15.42 9.90 -8.56
CA GLU A 68 -16.27 11.01 -9.03
C GLU A 68 -17.01 11.75 -7.92
N THR A 69 -16.92 11.32 -6.68
CA THR A 69 -17.73 11.93 -5.61
C THR A 69 -17.04 13.03 -4.83
N GLY A 70 -15.76 13.30 -5.06
CA GLY A 70 -15.00 14.30 -4.30
C GLY A 70 -14.85 14.03 -2.78
N LEU A 71 -15.43 12.93 -2.29
CA LEU A 71 -15.51 12.60 -0.87
C LEU A 71 -14.38 11.69 -0.38
N SER A 72 -13.54 11.17 -1.26
CA SER A 72 -12.42 10.32 -0.86
C SER A 72 -11.15 10.77 -1.54
N HIS A 73 -10.24 11.22 -0.74
CA HIS A 73 -8.87 11.40 -1.15
C HIS A 73 -8.11 10.10 -0.91
N TYR A 74 -7.50 9.56 -1.96
CA TYR A 74 -6.58 8.43 -1.83
C TYR A 74 -5.15 8.96 -1.77
N PRO A 75 -4.46 8.81 -0.65
CA PRO A 75 -3.12 9.33 -0.49
C PRO A 75 -2.14 8.69 -1.47
N GLY A 76 -1.15 9.45 -1.82
CA GLY A 76 -0.09 9.01 -2.72
C GLY A 76 1.05 10.00 -2.79
N PHE A 77 2.11 9.58 -3.44
CA PHE A 77 3.29 10.41 -3.68
C PHE A 77 2.94 11.63 -4.52
N THR A 78 3.38 12.82 -4.10
CA THR A 78 3.13 14.10 -4.76
C THR A 78 4.36 14.70 -5.44
N GLY A 79 5.52 14.09 -5.22
CA GLY A 79 6.77 14.53 -5.84
C GLY A 79 6.95 14.05 -7.29
N PRO A 80 8.03 14.45 -7.95
CA PRO A 80 8.39 13.95 -9.26
C PRO A 80 8.87 12.50 -9.20
N LEU A 81 8.52 11.71 -10.22
CA LEU A 81 9.06 10.36 -10.39
C LEU A 81 10.50 10.42 -10.94
N ASP A 82 11.39 10.94 -10.12
CA ASP A 82 12.82 11.11 -10.39
C ASP A 82 13.59 10.22 -9.40
N PRO A 83 14.53 9.37 -9.85
CA PRO A 83 15.35 8.56 -8.97
C PRO A 83 16.10 9.35 -7.88
N ALA A 84 16.43 10.61 -8.11
CA ALA A 84 17.00 11.48 -7.07
C ALA A 84 16.03 11.72 -5.89
N VAL A 85 14.71 11.66 -6.16
CA VAL A 85 13.65 11.84 -5.16
C VAL A 85 13.12 10.51 -4.65
N THR A 86 12.86 9.57 -5.55
CA THR A 86 12.23 8.28 -5.19
C THR A 86 13.22 7.21 -4.78
N GLY A 87 14.48 7.31 -5.14
CA GLY A 87 15.42 6.20 -5.16
C GLY A 87 15.24 5.31 -6.40
N ALA A 88 16.09 4.31 -6.53
CA ALA A 88 16.02 3.34 -7.61
C ALA A 88 14.80 2.40 -7.46
N GLU A 89 14.20 2.07 -8.59
CA GLU A 89 13.12 1.07 -8.65
C GLU A 89 13.69 -0.34 -8.64
N GLU A 90 13.16 -1.20 -7.78
CA GLU A 90 13.49 -2.62 -7.74
C GLU A 90 12.24 -3.47 -7.95
N GLY A 91 12.18 -4.12 -9.10
CA GLY A 91 11.13 -5.06 -9.45
C GLY A 91 11.54 -6.51 -9.17
N PHE A 92 10.59 -7.41 -9.31
CA PHE A 92 10.81 -8.85 -9.10
C PHE A 92 9.92 -9.66 -10.02
N ALA A 93 10.42 -10.80 -10.49
CA ALA A 93 9.61 -11.81 -11.16
C ALA A 93 9.06 -12.81 -10.14
N VAL A 94 7.88 -13.37 -10.40
CA VAL A 94 7.25 -14.32 -9.51
C VAL A 94 6.48 -15.38 -10.29
N ALA A 95 6.66 -16.65 -9.93
CA ALA A 95 5.88 -17.74 -10.48
C ALA A 95 4.49 -17.80 -9.84
N ARG A 96 3.54 -18.43 -10.52
CA ARG A 96 2.20 -18.69 -9.97
C ARG A 96 2.28 -19.42 -8.61
N GLY A 97 1.56 -18.90 -7.62
CA GLY A 97 1.59 -19.36 -6.23
C GLY A 97 2.74 -18.77 -5.41
N GLY A 98 3.67 -18.08 -6.05
CA GLY A 98 4.71 -17.33 -5.32
C GLY A 98 4.11 -16.23 -4.47
N THR A 99 4.66 -16.04 -3.27
CA THR A 99 4.14 -15.11 -2.25
C THR A 99 5.23 -14.11 -1.88
N LEU A 100 4.85 -12.86 -1.76
CA LEU A 100 5.69 -11.79 -1.25
C LEU A 100 5.09 -11.27 0.05
N TRP A 101 5.95 -11.05 1.05
CA TRP A 101 5.57 -10.43 2.31
C TRP A 101 6.40 -9.18 2.53
N PHE A 102 5.75 -8.07 2.87
CA PHE A 102 6.44 -6.80 3.10
C PHE A 102 5.70 -5.95 4.13
N ALA A 103 6.43 -5.06 4.79
CA ALA A 103 5.81 -4.11 5.72
C ALA A 103 5.04 -3.03 4.95
N GLY A 104 3.89 -2.60 5.48
CA GLY A 104 3.08 -1.55 4.87
C GLY A 104 3.80 -0.20 4.70
N ALA A 105 4.92 -0.01 5.41
CA ALA A 105 5.77 1.17 5.27
C ALA A 105 6.70 1.14 4.02
N HIS A 106 6.76 0.04 3.27
CA HIS A 106 7.55 0.05 2.04
C HIS A 106 6.92 0.97 1.00
N PHE A 107 7.75 1.90 0.51
CA PHE A 107 7.36 2.78 -0.58
C PHE A 107 7.40 1.99 -1.89
N HIS A 108 6.27 1.90 -2.59
CA HIS A 108 6.12 1.06 -3.77
C HIS A 108 5.10 1.62 -4.77
N ARG A 109 5.11 1.09 -5.98
CA ARG A 109 4.09 1.37 -6.99
C ARG A 109 3.83 0.19 -7.90
N THR A 110 2.62 0.04 -8.39
CA THR A 110 2.32 -0.83 -9.53
C THR A 110 2.84 -0.20 -10.82
N LEU A 111 3.50 -0.99 -11.65
CA LEU A 111 3.94 -0.55 -12.96
C LEU A 111 2.75 -0.43 -13.93
N PRO A 112 2.70 0.61 -14.77
CA PRO A 112 1.72 0.67 -15.85
C PRO A 112 2.03 -0.45 -16.87
N ARG A 113 0.99 -0.98 -17.50
CA ARG A 113 1.10 -2.12 -18.39
C ARG A 113 0.25 -1.98 -19.62
N ASP A 114 0.80 -2.45 -20.73
CA ASP A 114 0.09 -2.71 -21.96
C ASP A 114 0.67 -3.98 -22.61
N THR A 115 0.57 -5.11 -21.91
CA THR A 115 1.09 -6.41 -22.39
C THR A 115 0.00 -7.26 -23.02
N GLY A 116 -1.25 -6.77 -23.07
CA GLY A 116 -2.40 -7.57 -23.53
C GLY A 116 -2.77 -8.73 -22.60
N ARG A 117 -2.13 -8.85 -21.42
CA ARG A 117 -2.36 -9.91 -20.44
C ARG A 117 -3.00 -9.33 -19.17
N THR A 118 -3.87 -10.09 -18.53
CA THR A 118 -4.43 -9.73 -17.22
C THR A 118 -3.60 -10.37 -16.10
N ARG A 119 -3.22 -9.56 -15.12
CA ARG A 119 -2.63 -10.01 -13.87
C ARG A 119 -3.72 -10.34 -12.87
N PHE A 120 -3.59 -11.49 -12.27
CA PHE A 120 -4.39 -11.86 -11.11
C PHE A 120 -3.49 -12.06 -9.89
N SER A 121 -3.88 -11.48 -8.79
CA SER A 121 -3.19 -11.62 -7.50
C SER A 121 -4.21 -11.56 -6.36
N LEU A 122 -3.86 -12.17 -5.23
CA LEU A 122 -4.50 -11.94 -3.95
C LEU A 122 -3.63 -10.98 -3.14
N ASP A 123 -4.27 -10.05 -2.49
CA ASP A 123 -3.65 -9.08 -1.60
C ASP A 123 -4.39 -9.14 -0.26
N PHE A 124 -3.68 -9.37 0.81
CA PHE A 124 -4.26 -9.43 2.15
C PHE A 124 -3.31 -8.79 3.17
N ARG A 125 -3.88 -8.39 4.28
CA ARG A 125 -3.18 -7.64 5.31
C ARG A 125 -3.32 -8.33 6.64
N VAL A 126 -2.21 -8.45 7.38
CA VAL A 126 -2.18 -8.97 8.74
C VAL A 126 -1.51 -7.97 9.68
N VAL A 127 -2.00 -7.93 10.91
CA VAL A 127 -1.47 -7.05 11.96
C VAL A 127 -1.23 -7.89 13.21
N ASN A 128 -0.03 -7.82 13.77
CA ASN A 128 0.24 -8.37 15.09
C ASN A 128 -0.24 -7.36 16.14
N LEU A 129 -1.30 -7.70 16.87
CA LEU A 129 -1.89 -6.81 17.87
C LEU A 129 -0.97 -6.56 19.06
N ASN A 130 -0.12 -7.52 19.46
CA ASN A 130 0.85 -7.32 20.54
C ASN A 130 1.95 -6.33 20.11
N ASP A 131 2.40 -6.38 18.89
CA ASP A 131 3.35 -5.41 18.36
C ASP A 131 2.71 -4.04 18.21
N HIS A 132 1.46 -3.99 17.74
CA HIS A 132 0.70 -2.74 17.67
C HIS A 132 0.54 -2.11 19.07
N ALA A 133 0.11 -2.89 20.07
CA ALA A 133 -0.06 -2.40 21.46
C ALA A 133 1.26 -1.95 22.09
N ALA A 134 2.38 -2.57 21.72
CA ALA A 134 3.73 -2.20 22.15
C ALA A 134 4.37 -1.09 21.29
N ASN A 135 3.63 -0.53 20.32
CA ASN A 135 4.12 0.46 19.35
C ASN A 135 5.40 -0.01 18.61
N ARG A 136 5.44 -1.31 18.25
CA ARG A 136 6.51 -1.91 17.47
C ARG A 136 6.07 -2.11 16.03
N GLY A 137 6.98 -1.91 15.09
CA GLY A 137 6.71 -2.11 13.66
C GLY A 137 7.72 -1.40 12.78
N ALA A 138 7.34 -1.22 11.53
CA ALA A 138 8.14 -0.50 10.56
C ALA A 138 8.15 1.01 10.83
N PRO A 139 9.13 1.77 10.31
CA PRO A 139 9.16 3.21 10.45
C PRO A 139 7.89 3.89 9.89
N MET A 140 7.32 4.80 10.67
CA MET A 140 6.15 5.62 10.28
C MET A 140 6.60 7.06 9.99
N VAL A 141 7.55 7.20 9.07
CA VAL A 141 8.29 8.47 8.88
C VAL A 141 7.43 9.62 8.31
N ASP A 142 6.44 9.29 7.50
CA ASP A 142 5.69 10.29 6.72
C ASP A 142 4.18 10.02 6.62
N ALA A 143 3.63 9.12 7.45
CA ALA A 143 2.20 8.87 7.55
C ALA A 143 1.54 9.97 8.42
N ARG A 144 0.72 10.82 7.78
CA ARG A 144 0.03 11.95 8.41
C ARG A 144 -1.48 11.82 8.39
N CYS A 145 -2.00 10.68 7.92
CA CYS A 145 -3.41 10.34 7.91
C CYS A 145 -4.01 10.28 9.30
N SER A 146 -5.32 10.42 9.40
CA SER A 146 -6.07 10.29 10.66
C SER A 146 -6.97 9.05 10.67
N GLY A 147 -7.35 8.62 11.88
CA GLY A 147 -8.18 7.45 12.09
C GLY A 147 -7.39 6.14 12.15
N SER A 148 -8.10 5.02 12.03
CA SER A 148 -7.49 3.69 12.09
C SER A 148 -8.21 2.67 11.23
N ALA A 149 -7.45 2.03 10.34
CA ALA A 149 -7.93 0.90 9.54
C ALA A 149 -8.14 -0.39 10.37
N LEU A 150 -7.69 -0.42 11.64
CA LEU A 150 -7.83 -1.60 12.49
C LEU A 150 -9.28 -2.02 12.74
N VAL A 151 -10.24 -1.10 12.60
CA VAL A 151 -11.67 -1.40 12.75
C VAL A 151 -12.19 -2.43 11.75
N ASP A 152 -11.50 -2.61 10.63
CA ASP A 152 -11.88 -3.55 9.58
C ASP A 152 -11.14 -4.90 9.67
N TYR A 153 -10.22 -5.05 10.63
CA TYR A 153 -9.52 -6.31 10.83
C TYR A 153 -10.34 -7.29 11.66
N VAL A 154 -10.31 -8.54 11.25
CA VAL A 154 -10.95 -9.64 11.97
C VAL A 154 -9.87 -10.39 12.75
N ALA A 155 -10.11 -10.61 14.05
CA ALA A 155 -9.22 -11.43 14.85
C ALA A 155 -9.24 -12.89 14.34
N LEU A 156 -8.04 -13.44 14.13
CA LEU A 156 -7.91 -14.86 13.85
C LEU A 156 -7.94 -15.62 15.19
N PRO A 157 -8.54 -16.82 15.20
CA PRO A 157 -8.61 -17.67 16.38
C PRO A 157 -7.23 -18.15 16.85
#